data_6e9579ffb95fb8b64fe138c058926be7
#
_entry.id   6e9579ffb95fb8b64fe138c058926be7
#
_cell.length_a   1.000
_cell.length_b   1.000
_cell.length_c   1.000
_cell.angle_alpha   90.00
_cell.angle_beta   90.00
_cell.angle_gamma   90.00
#
_symmetry.space_group_name_H-M   'P 1'
#
loop_
_entity.id
_entity.type
_entity.pdbx_description
1 polymer ?
#
loop_
_entity_poly.entity_id
_entity_poly.type
_entity_poly.pdbx_seq_one_letter_code
_entity_poly.pdbx_strand_id
1 'polypeptide(L)'
;KMTISAPANQFCYHCGLEVPQQGDFSLVIQGIRRAMCCPGCAAVAATIFENGLQSFYKFRSAPSSQIVENSYSEAQGNPYADWDLEEIQSEYVSHTDQGQLSIRLYIGNITCAACTWLIEQHVGKLPGIDRIAINGTTRRGEIIWTPETLSLSQILRAIKQIGYDASPINQH
;
A
#
# COMPACT_ATOMS: atom_id res chain seq x y z
N LYS A 1 16.85 22.52 38.94
CA LYS A 1 15.81 21.56 38.51
C LYS A 1 15.64 21.68 37.02
N MET A 2 16.14 20.69 36.29
CA MET A 2 15.87 20.60 34.88
C MET A 2 14.40 20.28 34.69
N THR A 3 13.63 21.23 34.27
CA THR A 3 12.37 20.98 33.64
C THR A 3 12.65 20.31 32.32
N ILE A 4 12.42 19.03 32.26
CA ILE A 4 12.32 18.36 30.97
C ILE A 4 11.10 18.98 30.30
N SER A 5 11.34 19.94 29.41
CA SER A 5 10.28 20.39 28.54
C SER A 5 9.74 19.16 27.82
N ALA A 6 8.42 18.99 27.82
CA ALA A 6 7.78 17.95 27.01
C ALA A 6 8.41 17.98 25.63
N PRO A 7 8.78 16.82 25.05
CA PRO A 7 9.34 16.81 23.73
C PRO A 7 8.40 17.57 22.78
N ALA A 8 8.97 18.44 21.99
CA ALA A 8 8.22 19.14 20.94
C ALA A 8 7.35 18.11 20.21
N ASN A 9 6.12 18.47 19.90
CA ASN A 9 5.19 17.60 19.21
C ASN A 9 5.89 16.91 18.04
N GLN A 10 5.91 15.58 18.08
CA GLN A 10 6.49 14.80 17.00
C GLN A 10 5.43 14.54 15.93
N PHE A 11 5.87 14.48 14.69
CA PHE A 11 5.01 14.24 13.55
C PHE A 11 5.33 12.87 12.97
N CYS A 12 4.31 12.19 12.49
CA CYS A 12 4.46 10.88 11.86
C CYS A 12 5.32 11.00 10.60
N TYR A 13 6.35 10.17 10.52
CA TYR A 13 7.24 10.16 9.36
C TYR A 13 6.50 9.75 8.07
N HIS A 14 5.46 8.96 8.18
CA HIS A 14 4.67 8.48 7.04
C HIS A 14 3.60 9.49 6.61
N CYS A 15 2.68 9.87 7.49
CA CYS A 15 1.51 10.68 7.13
C CYS A 15 1.61 12.16 7.52
N GLY A 16 2.59 12.54 8.33
CA GLY A 16 2.78 13.93 8.74
C GLY A 16 1.84 14.43 9.83
N LEU A 17 0.93 13.60 10.32
CA LEU A 17 0.05 13.96 11.41
C LEU A 17 0.78 13.91 12.74
N GLU A 18 0.24 14.64 13.72
CA GLU A 18 0.80 14.69 15.06
C GLU A 18 0.79 13.31 15.73
N VAL A 19 1.90 12.94 16.35
CA VAL A 19 2.04 11.67 17.05
C VAL A 19 1.39 11.79 18.43
N PRO A 20 0.49 10.86 18.81
CA PRO A 20 -0.10 10.85 20.13
C PRO A 20 0.96 10.74 21.23
N GLN A 21 0.74 11.40 22.37
CA GLN A 21 1.64 11.32 23.50
C GLN A 21 1.64 9.94 24.17
N GLN A 22 0.57 9.19 23.99
CA GLN A 22 0.43 7.84 24.54
C GLN A 22 0.69 6.82 23.45
N GLY A 23 1.62 5.93 23.75
CA GLY A 23 2.03 4.88 22.81
C GLY A 23 3.27 5.26 22.01
N ASP A 24 4.09 4.29 21.74
CA ASP A 24 5.32 4.45 20.97
C ASP A 24 5.25 3.49 19.77
N PHE A 25 4.97 4.05 18.61
CA PHE A 25 4.92 3.30 17.34
C PHE A 25 6.13 3.61 16.46
N SER A 26 7.18 4.18 17.04
CA SER A 26 8.36 4.55 16.27
C SER A 26 9.07 3.32 15.70
N LEU A 27 9.76 3.54 14.58
CA LEU A 27 10.60 2.54 13.93
C LEU A 27 12.03 3.05 13.84
N VAL A 28 12.99 2.14 13.96
CA VAL A 28 14.39 2.44 13.65
C VAL A 28 14.63 2.12 12.19
N ILE A 29 14.90 3.15 11.41
CA ILE A 29 15.11 3.07 9.97
C ILE A 29 16.50 3.59 9.67
N GLN A 30 17.38 2.73 9.13
CA GLN A 30 18.77 3.07 8.84
C GLN A 30 19.50 3.67 10.06
N GLY A 31 19.24 3.13 11.26
CA GLY A 31 19.85 3.59 12.50
C GLY A 31 19.21 4.84 13.10
N ILE A 32 18.20 5.42 12.46
CA ILE A 32 17.52 6.63 12.92
C ILE A 32 16.11 6.26 13.37
N ARG A 33 15.74 6.69 14.59
CA ARG A 33 14.39 6.48 15.11
C ARG A 33 13.42 7.45 14.45
N ARG A 34 12.40 6.91 13.81
CA ARG A 34 11.35 7.68 13.13
C ARG A 34 10.03 7.51 13.87
N ALA A 35 9.41 8.62 14.25
CA ALA A 35 8.13 8.61 14.94
C ALA A 35 6.99 8.26 13.99
N MET A 36 6.03 7.47 14.47
CA MET A 36 4.82 7.11 13.74
C MET A 36 3.61 7.38 14.61
N CYS A 37 2.48 7.78 14.00
CA CYS A 37 1.28 8.16 14.74
C CYS A 37 0.44 6.94 15.19
N CYS A 38 0.58 5.81 14.52
CA CYS A 38 -0.23 4.63 14.78
C CYS A 38 0.47 3.36 14.26
N PRO A 39 0.00 2.17 14.70
CA PRO A 39 0.56 0.90 14.21
C PRO A 39 0.44 0.73 12.69
N GLY A 40 -0.62 1.26 12.08
CA GLY A 40 -0.83 1.16 10.63
C GLY A 40 0.25 1.87 9.85
N CYS A 41 0.57 3.11 10.18
CA CYS A 41 1.66 3.86 9.55
C CYS A 41 3.01 3.18 9.79
N ALA A 42 3.24 2.65 10.99
CA ALA A 42 4.46 1.92 11.29
C ALA A 42 4.59 0.65 10.43
N ALA A 43 3.53 -0.12 10.30
CA ALA A 43 3.55 -1.35 9.50
C ALA A 43 3.81 -1.06 8.01
N VAL A 44 3.17 -0.04 7.46
CA VAL A 44 3.38 0.36 6.05
C VAL A 44 4.81 0.83 5.84
N ALA A 45 5.32 1.69 6.70
CA ALA A 45 6.69 2.17 6.61
C ALA A 45 7.70 1.03 6.70
N ALA A 46 7.49 0.09 7.62
CA ALA A 46 8.34 -1.09 7.75
C ALA A 46 8.36 -1.91 6.45
N THR A 47 7.19 -2.12 5.84
CA THR A 47 7.09 -2.85 4.58
C THR A 47 7.87 -2.15 3.46
N ILE A 48 7.74 -0.82 3.35
CA ILE A 48 8.47 -0.04 2.35
C ILE A 48 9.98 -0.18 2.53
N PHE A 49 10.47 -0.09 3.77
CA PHE A 49 11.89 -0.23 4.05
C PHE A 49 12.41 -1.63 3.86
N GLU A 50 11.66 -2.64 4.29
CA GLU A 50 12.04 -4.06 4.14
C GLU A 50 12.15 -4.48 2.67
N ASN A 51 11.40 -3.83 1.79
CA ASN A 51 11.43 -4.11 0.36
C ASN A 51 12.42 -3.21 -0.41
N GLY A 52 13.24 -2.42 0.29
CA GLY A 52 14.23 -1.58 -0.34
C GLY A 52 13.67 -0.37 -1.08
N LEU A 53 12.45 0.04 -0.75
CA LEU A 53 11.73 1.11 -1.47
C LEU A 53 11.76 2.46 -0.73
N GLN A 54 12.68 2.64 0.20
CA GLN A 54 12.80 3.84 1.03
C GLN A 54 13.01 5.13 0.24
N SER A 55 13.46 5.06 -1.00
CA SER A 55 13.57 6.23 -1.88
C SER A 55 12.25 6.95 -2.06
N PHE A 56 11.13 6.24 -1.88
CA PHE A 56 9.81 6.83 -1.89
C PHE A 56 9.72 8.05 -0.96
N TYR A 57 10.25 7.94 0.26
CA TYR A 57 10.19 9.03 1.23
C TYR A 57 11.03 10.25 0.83
N LYS A 58 12.04 10.05 -0.02
CA LYS A 58 12.85 11.15 -0.56
C LYS A 58 12.14 11.85 -1.73
N PHE A 59 11.42 11.11 -2.55
CA PHE A 59 10.86 11.63 -3.79
C PHE A 59 9.42 12.11 -3.66
N ARG A 60 8.73 11.75 -2.59
CA ARG A 60 7.35 12.22 -2.41
C ARG A 60 7.33 13.73 -2.20
N SER A 61 6.34 14.39 -2.81
CA SER A 61 6.15 15.85 -2.69
C SER A 61 5.18 16.24 -1.57
N ALA A 62 4.50 15.26 -0.96
CA ALA A 62 3.52 15.47 0.09
C ALA A 62 3.57 14.29 1.07
N PRO A 63 3.17 14.50 2.35
CA PRO A 63 2.99 13.40 3.28
C PRO A 63 1.99 12.38 2.72
N SER A 64 2.21 11.12 3.07
CA SER A 64 1.28 10.04 2.70
C SER A 64 0.00 10.14 3.52
N SER A 65 -1.08 9.54 3.03
CA SER A 65 -2.33 9.50 3.78
C SER A 65 -2.16 8.66 5.05
N GLN A 66 -2.83 9.07 6.13
CA GLN A 66 -2.87 8.28 7.35
C GLN A 66 -3.50 6.92 7.06
N ILE A 67 -2.88 5.87 7.60
CA ILE A 67 -3.44 4.53 7.51
C ILE A 67 -4.55 4.43 8.54
N VAL A 68 -5.77 4.48 8.07
CA VAL A 68 -6.93 4.20 8.92
C VAL A 68 -6.97 2.69 9.10
N GLU A 69 -6.84 2.24 10.34
CA GLU A 69 -6.92 0.82 10.65
C GLU A 69 -8.28 0.25 10.25
N ASN A 70 -8.33 -0.33 9.08
CA ASN A 70 -9.17 -1.48 8.93
C ASN A 70 -8.33 -2.63 9.49
N SER A 71 -8.71 -3.05 10.67
CA SER A 71 -8.08 -4.07 11.44
C SER A 71 -7.90 -5.37 10.65
N TYR A 72 -6.96 -5.35 9.73
CA TYR A 72 -6.49 -6.55 9.09
C TYR A 72 -5.47 -7.17 10.03
N SER A 73 -5.92 -8.12 10.81
CA SER A 73 -5.01 -9.03 11.47
C SER A 73 -4.92 -10.29 10.61
N GLU A 74 -3.72 -10.75 10.36
CA GLU A 74 -3.50 -12.03 9.66
C GLU A 74 -4.26 -13.19 10.35
N ALA A 75 -4.56 -13.04 11.64
CA ALA A 75 -5.36 -13.99 12.41
C ALA A 75 -6.81 -14.11 11.92
N GLN A 76 -7.34 -13.13 11.22
CA GLN A 76 -8.71 -13.15 10.70
C GLN A 76 -8.80 -13.63 9.25
N GLY A 77 -7.69 -14.03 8.64
CA GLY A 77 -7.64 -14.49 7.28
C GLY A 77 -7.43 -13.33 6.27
N ASN A 78 -7.46 -13.67 4.99
CA ASN A 78 -7.27 -12.70 3.91
C ASN A 78 -8.59 -11.99 3.61
N PRO A 79 -8.73 -10.67 3.87
CA PRO A 79 -9.98 -9.95 3.63
C PRO A 79 -10.32 -9.85 2.14
N TYR A 80 -9.36 -10.14 1.27
CA TYR A 80 -9.55 -10.10 -0.17
C TYR A 80 -9.85 -11.49 -0.77
N ALA A 81 -10.03 -12.52 0.07
CA ALA A 81 -10.20 -13.89 -0.41
C ALA A 81 -11.38 -14.05 -1.38
N ASP A 82 -12.45 -13.28 -1.17
CA ASP A 82 -13.63 -13.33 -2.04
C ASP A 82 -13.33 -12.90 -3.47
N TRP A 83 -12.29 -12.10 -3.69
CA TRP A 83 -11.87 -11.67 -5.02
C TRP A 83 -11.24 -12.80 -5.84
N ASP A 84 -10.95 -13.94 -5.23
CA ASP A 84 -10.47 -15.13 -5.92
C ASP A 84 -11.61 -16.02 -6.40
N LEU A 85 -12.86 -15.72 -6.01
CA LEU A 85 -14.04 -16.45 -6.46
C LEU A 85 -14.32 -16.16 -7.94
N GLU A 86 -14.51 -17.21 -8.71
CA GLU A 86 -14.76 -17.10 -10.14
C GLU A 86 -15.98 -16.22 -10.45
N GLU A 87 -17.01 -16.33 -9.64
CA GLU A 87 -18.25 -15.54 -9.80
C GLU A 87 -18.00 -14.03 -9.72
N ILE A 88 -17.12 -13.62 -8.80
CA ILE A 88 -16.77 -12.22 -8.63
C ILE A 88 -15.82 -11.79 -9.74
N GLN A 89 -14.82 -12.59 -10.07
CA GLN A 89 -13.87 -12.29 -11.12
C GLN A 89 -14.54 -12.12 -12.48
N SER A 90 -15.62 -12.82 -12.76
CA SER A 90 -16.32 -12.70 -14.03
C SER A 90 -16.84 -11.29 -14.31
N GLU A 91 -17.11 -10.50 -13.27
CA GLU A 91 -17.60 -9.12 -13.41
C GLU A 91 -16.48 -8.09 -13.58
N TYR A 92 -15.29 -8.38 -13.05
CA TYR A 92 -14.22 -7.40 -12.92
C TYR A 92 -12.97 -7.75 -13.73
N VAL A 93 -12.79 -9.00 -14.08
CA VAL A 93 -11.56 -9.50 -14.69
C VAL A 93 -11.80 -9.87 -16.15
N SER A 94 -10.90 -9.44 -17.02
CA SER A 94 -10.89 -9.82 -18.42
C SER A 94 -9.80 -10.83 -18.69
N HIS A 95 -9.96 -11.63 -19.74
CA HIS A 95 -8.93 -12.54 -20.20
C HIS A 95 -8.20 -11.96 -21.39
N THR A 96 -6.88 -12.09 -21.43
CA THR A 96 -6.08 -11.72 -22.59
C THR A 96 -6.02 -12.92 -23.55
N ASP A 97 -5.60 -12.64 -24.80
CA ASP A 97 -5.45 -13.68 -25.83
C ASP A 97 -4.37 -14.71 -25.46
N GLN A 98 -3.49 -14.37 -24.52
CA GLN A 98 -2.41 -15.25 -24.08
C GLN A 98 -2.73 -16.04 -22.81
N GLY A 99 -3.98 -16.02 -22.37
CA GLY A 99 -4.40 -16.75 -21.17
C GLY A 99 -4.10 -16.04 -19.85
N GLN A 100 -3.67 -14.79 -19.90
CA GLN A 100 -3.46 -13.96 -18.73
C GLN A 100 -4.78 -13.32 -18.29
N LEU A 101 -4.81 -12.85 -17.05
CA LEU A 101 -5.94 -12.07 -16.53
C LEU A 101 -5.57 -10.59 -16.45
N SER A 102 -6.57 -9.74 -16.65
CA SER A 102 -6.44 -8.29 -16.60
C SER A 102 -7.52 -7.68 -15.74
N ILE A 103 -7.15 -6.69 -14.93
CA ILE A 103 -8.11 -5.97 -14.09
C ILE A 103 -7.80 -4.47 -14.09
N ARG A 104 -8.85 -3.67 -13.99
CA ARG A 104 -8.74 -2.24 -13.73
C ARG A 104 -9.09 -1.95 -12.29
N LEU A 105 -8.29 -1.11 -11.66
CA LEU A 105 -8.42 -0.76 -10.26
C LEU A 105 -8.51 0.74 -10.11
N TYR A 106 -9.35 1.20 -9.17
CA TYR A 106 -9.21 2.54 -8.59
C TYR A 106 -8.33 2.42 -7.36
N ILE A 107 -7.33 3.31 -7.24
CA ILE A 107 -6.39 3.26 -6.13
C ILE A 107 -6.50 4.53 -5.30
N GLY A 108 -7.01 4.38 -4.08
CA GLY A 108 -7.12 5.46 -3.12
C GLY A 108 -5.80 5.77 -2.43
N ASN A 109 -5.71 6.96 -1.86
CA ASN A 109 -4.57 7.45 -1.08
C ASN A 109 -3.34 7.86 -1.89
N ILE A 110 -3.44 7.95 -3.22
CA ILE A 110 -2.35 8.50 -4.03
C ILE A 110 -2.29 10.01 -3.80
N THR A 111 -1.17 10.50 -3.28
CA THR A 111 -0.97 11.92 -2.96
C THR A 111 0.02 12.61 -3.91
N CYS A 112 0.87 11.86 -4.59
CA CYS A 112 1.86 12.42 -5.52
C CYS A 112 2.39 11.35 -6.47
N ALA A 113 3.20 11.77 -7.45
CA ALA A 113 3.78 10.86 -8.44
C ALA A 113 4.64 9.75 -7.83
N ALA A 114 5.30 10.00 -6.70
CA ALA A 114 6.08 8.98 -6.02
C ALA A 114 5.24 7.80 -5.57
N CYS A 115 3.95 8.01 -5.29
CA CYS A 115 3.01 6.94 -4.94
C CYS A 115 2.85 5.94 -6.09
N THR A 116 2.73 6.41 -7.32
CA THR A 116 2.61 5.53 -8.49
C THR A 116 3.87 4.71 -8.67
N TRP A 117 5.03 5.33 -8.52
CA TRP A 117 6.31 4.63 -8.56
C TRP A 117 6.38 3.52 -7.50
N LEU A 118 6.00 3.84 -6.26
CA LEU A 118 6.03 2.90 -5.15
C LEU A 118 5.16 1.67 -5.43
N ILE A 119 3.94 1.90 -5.89
CA ILE A 119 3.00 0.81 -6.19
C ILE A 119 3.55 -0.05 -7.34
N GLU A 120 4.01 0.57 -8.41
CA GLU A 120 4.55 -0.16 -9.55
C GLU A 120 5.79 -0.98 -9.18
N GLN A 121 6.68 -0.43 -8.34
CA GLN A 121 7.86 -1.14 -7.89
C GLN A 121 7.53 -2.32 -6.98
N HIS A 122 6.63 -2.12 -6.03
CA HIS A 122 6.29 -3.17 -5.07
C HIS A 122 5.47 -4.29 -5.72
N VAL A 123 4.40 -3.93 -6.41
CA VAL A 123 3.50 -4.91 -7.04
C VAL A 123 4.15 -5.54 -8.28
N GLY A 124 4.87 -4.75 -9.06
CA GLY A 124 5.55 -5.25 -10.27
C GLY A 124 6.61 -6.30 -10.00
N LYS A 125 7.13 -6.39 -8.78
CA LYS A 125 8.11 -7.41 -8.38
C LYS A 125 7.48 -8.74 -8.00
N LEU A 126 6.16 -8.80 -7.84
CA LEU A 126 5.49 -10.05 -7.49
C LEU A 126 5.63 -11.06 -8.62
N PRO A 127 6.00 -12.32 -8.31
CA PRO A 127 5.99 -13.36 -9.34
C PRO A 127 4.60 -13.52 -9.93
N GLY A 128 4.51 -13.50 -11.24
CA GLY A 128 3.24 -13.61 -11.94
C GLY A 128 2.67 -12.29 -12.46
N ILE A 129 3.22 -11.16 -12.06
CA ILE A 129 2.84 -9.87 -12.65
C ILE A 129 3.51 -9.73 -14.02
N ASP A 130 2.71 -9.60 -15.06
CA ASP A 130 3.18 -9.42 -16.42
C ASP A 130 3.22 -7.94 -16.83
N ARG A 131 2.29 -7.15 -16.30
CA ARG A 131 2.25 -5.72 -16.55
C ARG A 131 1.50 -4.99 -15.43
N ILE A 132 2.00 -3.82 -15.06
CA ILE A 132 1.31 -2.89 -14.20
C ILE A 132 1.50 -1.47 -14.72
N ALA A 133 0.42 -0.72 -14.84
CA ALA A 133 0.45 0.68 -15.28
C ALA A 133 -0.53 1.48 -14.42
N ILE A 134 -0.05 2.55 -13.80
CA ILE A 134 -0.86 3.38 -12.91
C ILE A 134 -0.85 4.82 -13.40
N ASN A 135 -2.04 5.39 -13.52
CA ASN A 135 -2.22 6.80 -13.83
C ASN A 135 -2.50 7.56 -12.53
N GLY A 136 -1.54 8.37 -12.09
CA GLY A 136 -1.67 9.12 -10.84
C GLY A 136 -2.72 10.23 -10.89
N THR A 137 -3.03 10.75 -12.08
CA THR A 137 -4.05 11.79 -12.24
C THR A 137 -5.47 11.24 -12.08
N THR A 138 -5.76 10.12 -12.73
CA THR A 138 -7.07 9.47 -12.64
C THR A 138 -7.18 8.53 -11.46
N ARG A 139 -6.07 8.18 -10.82
CA ARG A 139 -5.95 7.21 -9.73
C ARG A 139 -6.39 5.80 -10.15
N ARG A 140 -6.24 5.49 -11.43
CA ARG A 140 -6.62 4.19 -11.98
C ARG A 140 -5.39 3.41 -12.39
N GLY A 141 -5.43 2.11 -12.15
CA GLY A 141 -4.39 1.19 -12.54
C GLY A 141 -4.94 0.05 -13.36
N GLU A 142 -4.08 -0.50 -14.21
CA GLU A 142 -4.34 -1.74 -14.94
C GLU A 142 -3.24 -2.73 -14.60
N ILE A 143 -3.64 -3.96 -14.26
CA ILE A 143 -2.72 -5.03 -13.92
C ILE A 143 -3.05 -6.25 -14.77
N ILE A 144 -2.01 -6.82 -15.38
CA ILE A 144 -2.09 -8.08 -16.12
C ILE A 144 -1.20 -9.08 -15.40
N TRP A 145 -1.75 -10.26 -15.10
CA TRP A 145 -1.01 -11.29 -14.36
C TRP A 145 -1.33 -12.68 -14.85
N THR A 146 -0.47 -13.62 -14.46
CA THR A 146 -0.60 -15.03 -14.76
C THR A 146 -1.29 -15.73 -13.60
N PRO A 147 -2.53 -16.22 -13.76
CA PRO A 147 -3.32 -16.73 -12.64
C PRO A 147 -2.77 -18.00 -11.99
N GLU A 148 -1.99 -18.78 -12.71
CA GLU A 148 -1.35 -19.99 -12.18
C GLU A 148 -0.28 -19.66 -11.14
N THR A 149 0.32 -18.47 -11.23
CA THR A 149 1.42 -18.05 -10.34
C THR A 149 0.94 -17.11 -9.22
N LEU A 150 -0.07 -16.28 -9.49
CA LEU A 150 -0.47 -15.20 -8.60
C LEU A 150 -1.99 -15.05 -8.60
N SER A 151 -2.58 -14.91 -7.41
CA SER A 151 -4.01 -14.67 -7.27
C SER A 151 -4.33 -13.19 -7.15
N LEU A 152 -5.57 -12.81 -7.51
CA LEU A 152 -6.04 -11.43 -7.38
C LEU A 152 -5.99 -10.95 -5.93
N SER A 153 -6.34 -11.80 -4.97
CA SER A 153 -6.29 -11.44 -3.55
C SER A 153 -4.88 -11.10 -3.09
N GLN A 154 -3.86 -11.76 -3.61
CA GLN A 154 -2.46 -11.46 -3.31
C GLN A 154 -2.05 -10.10 -3.87
N ILE A 155 -2.55 -9.73 -5.05
CA ILE A 155 -2.30 -8.41 -5.65
C ILE A 155 -2.91 -7.31 -4.78
N LEU A 156 -4.18 -7.46 -4.41
CA LEU A 156 -4.89 -6.48 -3.59
C LEU A 156 -4.25 -6.32 -2.22
N ARG A 157 -3.82 -7.43 -1.62
CA ARG A 157 -3.11 -7.42 -0.35
C ARG A 157 -1.77 -6.69 -0.45
N ALA A 158 -1.01 -6.92 -1.50
CA ALA A 158 0.27 -6.25 -1.71
C ALA A 158 0.12 -4.73 -1.80
N ILE A 159 -0.92 -4.25 -2.48
CA ILE A 159 -1.22 -2.82 -2.57
C ILE A 159 -1.58 -2.26 -1.19
N LYS A 160 -2.36 -2.99 -0.40
CA LYS A 160 -2.72 -2.56 0.96
C LYS A 160 -1.51 -2.49 1.88
N GLN A 161 -0.56 -3.40 1.75
CA GLN A 161 0.64 -3.46 2.60
C GLN A 161 1.51 -2.22 2.51
N ILE A 162 1.43 -1.48 1.42
CA ILE A 162 2.19 -0.24 1.23
C ILE A 162 1.32 1.02 1.37
N GLY A 163 0.12 0.87 1.93
CA GLY A 163 -0.71 1.99 2.36
C GLY A 163 -1.75 2.49 1.37
N TYR A 164 -2.05 1.72 0.33
CA TYR A 164 -3.04 2.12 -0.68
C TYR A 164 -4.25 1.18 -0.66
N ASP A 165 -5.40 1.72 -1.02
CA ASP A 165 -6.64 0.96 -1.12
C ASP A 165 -7.01 0.78 -2.59
N ALA A 166 -6.99 -0.46 -3.05
CA ALA A 166 -7.37 -0.79 -4.42
C ALA A 166 -8.80 -1.32 -4.44
N SER A 167 -9.60 -0.76 -5.35
CA SER A 167 -10.99 -1.20 -5.56
C SER A 167 -11.15 -1.59 -7.02
N PRO A 168 -11.49 -2.85 -7.31
CA PRO A 168 -11.75 -3.26 -8.69
C PRO A 168 -12.88 -2.45 -9.33
N ILE A 169 -12.68 -2.11 -10.60
CA ILE A 169 -13.65 -1.38 -11.40
C ILE A 169 -14.40 -2.38 -12.27
N ASN A 170 -15.73 -2.31 -12.20
CA ASN A 170 -16.58 -3.13 -13.05
C ASN A 170 -16.36 -2.74 -14.52
N GLN A 171 -16.20 -3.73 -15.39
CA GLN A 171 -15.91 -3.52 -16.80
C GLN A 171 -17.17 -3.41 -17.68
N HIS A 172 -18.32 -3.52 -17.08
CA HIS A 172 -19.60 -3.41 -17.80
C HIS A 172 -20.28 -2.06 -17.62
#